data_8abb147d340f3e67e9030291e3338a23
#
_entry.id   8abb147d340f3e67e9030291e3338a23
#
_cell.length_a   1.000
_cell.length_b   1.000
_cell.length_c   1.000
_cell.angle_alpha   90.00
_cell.angle_beta   90.00
_cell.angle_gamma   90.00
#
_symmetry.space_group_name_H-M   'P 1'
#
loop_
_entity.id
_entity.type
_entity.pdbx_description
1 polymer ?
#
loop_
_entity_poly.entity_id
_entity_poly.type
_entity_poly.pdbx_seq_one_letter_code
_entity_poly.pdbx_strand_id
1 'polypeptide(L)'
;MNGTPRAQIPDGSKNQYAMMKKAIAILCTCMIIAGCGRKQPALRTVGERFTNDVVLKTTPVKDQGHSDMCWAYAMLATMETEHLMQGDSVNLSADYVARKFIEEQASRLFITRRGTVSLRGMAPMLIHLIGIYGLDHYDAFHTDSTTDYHVVCRKVQEMAKGGLSLRQFDNRLSALLDRDIHTCIPRVYMLGAVYTPLEFAHSVCRDNEYQAFTSFTHHPFGQPFILEVPDNRFSDAFMNVPIDSLVSIIVRNIRHGHPVCWEGDISEPGFAFQSGVATLDDNPGGDVQDERQREFENHLTTDDHCMEIVGLAHDSKGQPFFIIKNSWGTDNPYHGFMYVSVDYVKMKTICIVAHTGL
;
A
#
# COMPACT_ATOMS: atom_id res chain seq x y z
N MET A 1 -42.07 -14.14 -81.31
CA MET A 1 -43.27 -14.60 -80.52
C MET A 1 -42.81 -14.92 -79.14
N ASN A 2 -43.51 -14.40 -78.21
CA ASN A 2 -43.45 -14.66 -76.75
C ASN A 2 -42.18 -14.25 -76.00
N GLY A 3 -42.15 -12.99 -75.54
CA GLY A 3 -41.34 -12.52 -74.43
C GLY A 3 -42.00 -12.81 -73.09
N THR A 4 -41.24 -13.37 -72.17
CA THR A 4 -41.62 -13.54 -70.78
C THR A 4 -41.19 -12.30 -69.97
N PRO A 5 -42.01 -11.76 -69.06
CA PRO A 5 -41.64 -10.57 -68.26
C PRO A 5 -40.69 -10.92 -67.11
N ARG A 6 -39.65 -10.11 -66.99
CA ARG A 6 -38.71 -10.14 -65.86
C ARG A 6 -39.39 -9.55 -64.62
N ALA A 7 -39.54 -10.32 -63.56
CA ALA A 7 -40.00 -9.85 -62.24
C ALA A 7 -38.93 -8.96 -61.59
N GLN A 8 -39.30 -7.74 -61.22
CA GLN A 8 -38.46 -6.86 -60.36
C GLN A 8 -38.52 -7.33 -58.90
N ILE A 9 -37.33 -7.60 -58.33
CA ILE A 9 -37.15 -7.88 -56.90
C ILE A 9 -37.09 -6.53 -56.17
N PRO A 10 -37.85 -6.29 -55.10
CA PRO A 10 -37.78 -5.03 -54.35
C PRO A 10 -36.50 -4.93 -53.60
N ASP A 11 -35.81 -3.78 -53.72
CA ASP A 11 -34.54 -3.42 -53.04
C ASP A 11 -34.79 -3.15 -51.55
N GLY A 12 -34.92 -4.23 -50.76
CA GLY A 12 -35.07 -4.19 -49.29
C GLY A 12 -33.74 -4.11 -48.54
N SER A 13 -32.60 -4.25 -49.22
CA SER A 13 -31.26 -4.39 -48.57
C SER A 13 -30.71 -3.08 -48.01
N LYS A 14 -31.02 -1.95 -48.64
CA LYS A 14 -30.44 -0.64 -48.21
C LYS A 14 -31.07 -0.12 -46.91
N ASN A 15 -32.33 -0.42 -46.62
CA ASN A 15 -33.00 0.01 -45.39
C ASN A 15 -32.58 -0.81 -44.20
N GLN A 16 -32.27 -2.10 -44.36
CA GLN A 16 -31.77 -2.96 -43.25
C GLN A 16 -30.38 -2.57 -42.82
N TYR A 17 -29.49 -2.24 -43.78
CA TYR A 17 -28.14 -1.77 -43.51
C TYR A 17 -28.09 -0.39 -42.81
N ALA A 18 -28.99 0.50 -43.18
CA ALA A 18 -29.13 1.82 -42.52
C ALA A 18 -29.65 1.73 -41.08
N MET A 19 -30.61 0.84 -40.81
CA MET A 19 -31.12 0.58 -39.47
C MET A 19 -30.06 -0.12 -38.58
N MET A 20 -29.31 -1.07 -39.12
CA MET A 20 -28.24 -1.78 -38.40
C MET A 20 -27.05 -0.85 -38.04
N LYS A 21 -26.65 0.08 -38.92
CA LYS A 21 -25.64 1.12 -38.62
C LYS A 21 -26.11 2.10 -37.54
N LYS A 22 -27.41 2.49 -37.52
CA LYS A 22 -27.99 3.33 -36.45
C LYS A 22 -28.06 2.59 -35.11
N ALA A 23 -28.40 1.31 -35.11
CA ALA A 23 -28.45 0.48 -33.91
C ALA A 23 -27.04 0.26 -33.31
N ILE A 24 -26.03 0.01 -34.14
CA ILE A 24 -24.64 -0.13 -33.70
C ILE A 24 -24.08 1.20 -33.19
N ALA A 25 -24.40 2.34 -33.82
CA ALA A 25 -23.97 3.65 -33.33
C ALA A 25 -24.61 4.01 -31.99
N ILE A 26 -25.88 3.66 -31.75
CA ILE A 26 -26.57 3.87 -30.47
C ILE A 26 -26.00 2.93 -29.40
N LEU A 27 -25.66 1.67 -29.73
CA LEU A 27 -25.04 0.73 -28.80
C LEU A 27 -23.61 1.17 -28.39
N CYS A 28 -22.80 1.68 -29.34
CA CYS A 28 -21.49 2.25 -29.03
C CYS A 28 -21.58 3.53 -28.20
N THR A 29 -22.59 4.39 -28.43
CA THR A 29 -22.77 5.61 -27.64
C THR A 29 -23.24 5.31 -26.21
N CYS A 30 -24.03 4.24 -26.01
CA CYS A 30 -24.43 3.79 -24.68
C CYS A 30 -23.30 3.10 -23.89
N MET A 31 -22.31 2.47 -24.55
CA MET A 31 -21.15 1.89 -23.87
C MET A 31 -20.12 2.94 -23.40
N ILE A 32 -20.10 4.13 -24.00
CA ILE A 32 -19.19 5.21 -23.59
C ILE A 32 -19.69 5.94 -22.33
N ILE A 33 -20.97 5.78 -21.94
CA ILE A 33 -21.55 6.43 -20.74
C ILE A 33 -21.56 5.50 -19.52
N ALA A 34 -21.24 4.21 -19.67
CA ALA A 34 -21.14 3.25 -18.56
C ALA A 34 -19.71 3.09 -18.03
N GLY A 35 -18.84 4.08 -18.21
CA GLY A 35 -17.69 4.31 -17.38
C GLY A 35 -18.20 4.74 -15.99
N CYS A 36 -18.70 3.78 -15.20
CA CYS A 36 -18.94 3.98 -13.78
C CYS A 36 -17.59 4.30 -13.11
N GLY A 37 -17.20 5.57 -13.15
CA GLY A 37 -16.40 6.11 -12.08
C GLY A 37 -17.19 5.85 -10.79
N ARG A 38 -16.87 4.78 -10.07
CA ARG A 38 -17.26 4.67 -8.67
C ARG A 38 -16.69 5.93 -8.03
N LYS A 39 -17.54 6.94 -7.81
CA LYS A 39 -17.22 8.06 -6.95
C LYS A 39 -16.78 7.41 -5.63
N GLN A 40 -15.51 7.60 -5.26
CA GLN A 40 -15.12 7.32 -3.90
C GLN A 40 -16.16 7.98 -3.00
N PRO A 41 -16.71 7.27 -2.02
CA PRO A 41 -17.55 7.92 -1.04
C PRO A 41 -16.71 9.06 -0.47
N ALA A 42 -17.14 10.31 -0.67
CA ALA A 42 -16.54 11.44 0.04
C ALA A 42 -16.55 11.03 1.51
N LEU A 43 -15.41 11.17 2.20
CA LEU A 43 -15.33 10.99 3.65
C LEU A 43 -16.48 11.80 4.24
N ARG A 44 -17.60 11.11 4.53
CA ARG A 44 -18.74 11.75 5.14
C ARG A 44 -18.27 12.16 6.53
N THR A 45 -18.35 13.44 6.82
CA THR A 45 -18.37 13.93 8.19
C THR A 45 -19.51 13.21 8.91
N VAL A 46 -19.17 12.11 9.57
CA VAL A 46 -20.10 11.43 10.47
C VAL A 46 -20.20 12.35 11.69
N GLY A 47 -21.22 13.22 11.67
CA GLY A 47 -21.64 14.11 12.73
C GLY A 47 -20.49 14.85 13.44
N GLU A 48 -20.22 16.10 13.05
CA GLU A 48 -19.64 17.20 13.84
C GLU A 48 -18.36 16.96 14.67
N ARG A 49 -17.71 15.76 14.60
CA ARG A 49 -16.56 15.45 15.45
C ARG A 49 -15.25 16.01 14.88
N PHE A 50 -15.09 15.97 13.53
CA PHE A 50 -13.88 16.44 12.85
C PHE A 50 -14.21 17.29 11.64
N THR A 51 -13.35 18.30 11.40
CA THR A 51 -13.34 19.11 10.18
C THR A 51 -12.07 18.78 9.40
N ASN A 52 -12.22 18.44 8.11
CA ASN A 52 -11.11 18.11 7.25
C ASN A 52 -10.54 19.38 6.60
N ASP A 53 -9.24 19.63 6.80
CA ASP A 53 -8.52 20.78 6.22
C ASP A 53 -7.92 20.42 4.85
N VAL A 54 -7.32 19.22 4.75
CA VAL A 54 -6.73 18.67 3.53
C VAL A 54 -7.07 17.19 3.46
N VAL A 55 -7.52 16.70 2.29
CA VAL A 55 -7.73 15.28 2.04
C VAL A 55 -7.21 14.94 0.65
N LEU A 56 -6.24 14.05 0.57
CA LEU A 56 -5.71 13.55 -0.70
C LEU A 56 -6.67 12.51 -1.31
N LYS A 57 -6.63 12.36 -2.62
CA LYS A 57 -7.32 11.27 -3.31
C LYS A 57 -6.58 9.98 -3.01
N THR A 58 -7.30 8.90 -2.73
CA THR A 58 -6.71 7.59 -2.43
C THR A 58 -7.34 6.50 -3.27
N THR A 59 -6.63 5.38 -3.47
CA THR A 59 -7.23 4.12 -3.92
C THR A 59 -8.14 3.56 -2.84
N PRO A 60 -9.05 2.61 -3.17
CA PRO A 60 -9.88 1.95 -2.17
C PRO A 60 -9.05 1.33 -1.04
N VAL A 61 -9.61 1.31 0.17
CA VAL A 61 -9.01 0.61 1.31
C VAL A 61 -8.95 -0.88 1.00
N LYS A 62 -7.78 -1.46 1.19
CA LYS A 62 -7.53 -2.90 1.08
C LYS A 62 -7.63 -3.57 2.45
N ASP A 63 -7.69 -4.89 2.47
CA ASP A 63 -7.65 -5.69 3.69
C ASP A 63 -6.45 -6.64 3.63
N GLN A 64 -5.49 -6.46 4.54
CA GLN A 64 -4.33 -7.34 4.68
C GLN A 64 -4.67 -8.68 5.36
N GLY A 65 -5.88 -8.82 5.90
CA GLY A 65 -6.28 -9.98 6.69
C GLY A 65 -5.37 -10.20 7.90
N HIS A 66 -4.96 -11.45 8.10
CA HIS A 66 -4.04 -11.84 9.18
C HIS A 66 -2.57 -11.86 8.74
N SER A 67 -2.20 -11.17 7.65
CA SER A 67 -0.80 -11.11 7.21
C SER A 67 0.00 -10.05 7.97
N ASP A 68 1.31 -10.28 8.14
CA ASP A 68 2.25 -9.30 8.70
C ASP A 68 2.74 -8.29 7.62
N MET A 69 1.87 -7.96 6.64
CA MET A 69 2.24 -7.17 5.46
C MET A 69 1.83 -5.69 5.54
N CYS A 70 1.47 -5.18 6.72
CA CYS A 70 1.03 -3.78 6.90
C CYS A 70 1.99 -2.77 6.24
N TRP A 71 3.31 -2.97 6.37
CA TRP A 71 4.35 -2.15 5.78
C TRP A 71 4.26 -2.09 4.24
N ALA A 72 4.00 -3.23 3.59
CA ALA A 72 3.86 -3.26 2.14
C ALA A 72 2.52 -2.64 1.71
N TYR A 73 1.41 -2.94 2.39
CA TYR A 73 0.11 -2.32 2.10
C TYR A 73 0.15 -0.80 2.25
N ALA A 74 0.74 -0.28 3.33
CA ALA A 74 0.85 1.15 3.58
C ALA A 74 1.73 1.85 2.55
N MET A 75 2.92 1.30 2.26
CA MET A 75 3.83 1.93 1.30
C MET A 75 3.33 1.82 -0.16
N LEU A 76 2.71 0.70 -0.55
CA LEU A 76 2.05 0.59 -1.87
C LEU A 76 0.88 1.59 -1.98
N ALA A 77 0.08 1.76 -0.93
CA ALA A 77 -0.99 2.75 -0.89
C ALA A 77 -0.44 4.18 -1.05
N THR A 78 0.69 4.49 -0.40
CA THR A 78 1.40 5.77 -0.55
C THR A 78 1.81 6.01 -2.01
N MET A 79 2.38 5.01 -2.69
CA MET A 79 2.70 5.12 -4.13
C MET A 79 1.45 5.29 -5.00
N GLU A 80 0.39 4.55 -4.72
CA GLU A 80 -0.89 4.64 -5.44
C GLU A 80 -1.53 6.04 -5.30
N THR A 81 -1.51 6.61 -4.10
CA THR A 81 -2.02 7.96 -3.83
C THR A 81 -1.18 9.02 -4.52
N GLU A 82 0.14 8.87 -4.53
CA GLU A 82 1.05 9.77 -5.27
C GLU A 82 0.66 9.85 -6.75
N HIS A 83 0.45 8.71 -7.42
CA HIS A 83 -0.02 8.65 -8.81
C HIS A 83 -1.39 9.29 -9.00
N LEU A 84 -2.35 9.05 -8.09
CA LEU A 84 -3.67 9.69 -8.16
C LEU A 84 -3.60 11.22 -8.05
N MET A 85 -2.69 11.75 -7.24
CA MET A 85 -2.47 13.18 -7.09
C MET A 85 -1.83 13.80 -8.34
N GLN A 86 -1.01 13.04 -9.07
CA GLN A 86 -0.43 13.42 -10.35
C GLN A 86 -1.41 13.25 -11.54
N GLY A 87 -2.60 12.68 -11.32
CA GLY A 87 -3.64 12.49 -12.34
C GLY A 87 -3.55 11.15 -13.07
N ASP A 88 -2.73 10.25 -12.59
CA ASP A 88 -2.58 8.86 -13.03
C ASP A 88 -3.26 7.90 -12.04
N SER A 89 -3.34 6.61 -12.35
CA SER A 89 -3.93 5.60 -11.49
C SER A 89 -3.23 4.27 -11.64
N VAL A 90 -2.65 3.81 -10.55
CA VAL A 90 -2.09 2.46 -10.42
C VAL A 90 -2.75 1.74 -9.25
N ASN A 91 -2.82 0.42 -9.32
CA ASN A 91 -3.31 -0.45 -8.25
C ASN A 91 -2.32 -1.59 -8.09
N LEU A 92 -1.58 -1.64 -6.98
CA LEU A 92 -0.38 -2.43 -6.80
C LEU A 92 -0.64 -3.68 -5.96
N SER A 93 0.07 -4.77 -6.28
CA SER A 93 -0.11 -6.07 -5.63
C SER A 93 0.83 -6.25 -4.44
N ALA A 94 0.26 -6.28 -3.24
CA ALA A 94 0.99 -6.69 -2.04
C ALA A 94 1.33 -8.20 -2.06
N ASP A 95 0.50 -9.02 -2.69
CA ASP A 95 0.73 -10.47 -2.81
C ASP A 95 1.94 -10.79 -3.70
N TYR A 96 2.19 -9.98 -4.74
CA TYR A 96 3.40 -10.10 -5.54
C TYR A 96 4.64 -9.82 -4.68
N VAL A 97 4.62 -8.75 -3.88
CA VAL A 97 5.70 -8.41 -2.94
C VAL A 97 5.90 -9.53 -1.92
N ALA A 98 4.82 -10.05 -1.33
CA ALA A 98 4.87 -11.15 -0.39
C ALA A 98 5.56 -12.38 -0.99
N ARG A 99 5.17 -12.76 -2.21
CA ARG A 99 5.77 -13.89 -2.91
C ARG A 99 7.27 -13.69 -3.13
N LYS A 100 7.68 -12.52 -3.62
CA LYS A 100 9.08 -12.23 -3.89
C LYS A 100 9.92 -12.21 -2.61
N PHE A 101 9.37 -11.65 -1.55
CA PHE A 101 10.05 -11.63 -0.26
C PHE A 101 10.18 -13.02 0.36
N ILE A 102 9.18 -13.89 0.20
CA ILE A 102 9.27 -15.31 0.61
C ILE A 102 10.34 -16.05 -0.21
N GLU A 103 10.37 -15.87 -1.53
CA GLU A 103 11.36 -16.49 -2.44
C GLU A 103 12.80 -16.11 -2.02
N GLU A 104 13.05 -14.84 -1.73
CA GLU A 104 14.36 -14.35 -1.28
C GLU A 104 14.78 -14.99 0.04
N GLN A 105 13.91 -14.91 1.06
CA GLN A 105 14.21 -15.46 2.39
C GLN A 105 14.40 -16.98 2.35
N ALA A 106 13.59 -17.69 1.55
CA ALA A 106 13.68 -19.13 1.38
C ALA A 106 15.02 -19.54 0.77
N SER A 107 15.44 -18.86 -0.28
CA SER A 107 16.73 -19.09 -0.94
C SER A 107 17.90 -18.80 -0.02
N ARG A 108 17.86 -17.68 0.71
CA ARG A 108 18.87 -17.32 1.71
C ARG A 108 18.95 -18.36 2.83
N LEU A 109 17.81 -18.78 3.38
CA LEU A 109 17.75 -19.80 4.42
C LEU A 109 18.29 -21.15 3.92
N PHE A 110 17.93 -21.56 2.69
CA PHE A 110 18.42 -22.80 2.09
C PHE A 110 19.93 -22.80 1.96
N ILE A 111 20.54 -21.69 1.49
CA ILE A 111 21.98 -21.57 1.27
C ILE A 111 22.75 -21.44 2.59
N THR A 112 22.28 -20.53 3.46
CA THR A 112 23.03 -20.16 4.67
C THR A 112 22.72 -21.02 5.89
N ARG A 113 21.60 -21.74 5.87
CA ARG A 113 21.04 -22.48 7.01
C ARG A 113 20.73 -21.60 8.23
N ARG A 114 20.60 -20.28 8.02
CA ARG A 114 20.37 -19.27 9.07
C ARG A 114 19.17 -18.40 8.74
N GLY A 115 18.44 -17.98 9.77
CA GLY A 115 17.27 -17.12 9.65
C GLY A 115 15.95 -17.87 9.66
N THR A 116 14.90 -17.12 9.42
CA THR A 116 13.50 -17.57 9.38
C THR A 116 12.83 -16.98 8.14
N VAL A 117 11.70 -17.55 7.73
CA VAL A 117 10.84 -16.98 6.70
C VAL A 117 9.61 -16.37 7.36
N SER A 118 9.40 -15.07 7.18
CA SER A 118 8.26 -14.33 7.72
C SER A 118 8.01 -13.08 6.87
N LEU A 119 6.80 -12.55 6.93
CA LEU A 119 6.42 -11.34 6.18
C LEU A 119 6.53 -10.05 7.00
N ARG A 120 7.03 -10.13 8.24
CA ARG A 120 7.33 -8.92 9.03
C ARG A 120 8.43 -8.09 8.36
N GLY A 121 8.26 -6.79 8.36
CA GLY A 121 9.19 -5.86 7.74
C GLY A 121 8.78 -4.42 7.96
N MET A 122 9.56 -3.48 7.39
CA MET A 122 9.37 -2.04 7.47
C MET A 122 9.14 -1.41 6.09
N ALA A 123 8.48 -0.27 6.05
CA ALA A 123 8.13 0.42 4.81
C ALA A 123 9.31 0.67 3.85
N PRO A 124 10.53 1.07 4.28
CA PRO A 124 11.67 1.24 3.38
C PRO A 124 12.09 -0.04 2.64
N MET A 125 11.87 -1.21 3.24
CA MET A 125 12.18 -2.50 2.62
C MET A 125 11.43 -2.71 1.30
N LEU A 126 10.23 -2.13 1.16
CA LEU A 126 9.48 -2.22 -0.09
C LEU A 126 10.27 -1.61 -1.25
N ILE A 127 10.87 -0.42 -1.06
CA ILE A 127 11.64 0.26 -2.09
C ILE A 127 12.81 -0.62 -2.55
N HIS A 128 13.47 -1.27 -1.61
CA HIS A 128 14.54 -2.23 -1.91
C HIS A 128 14.03 -3.45 -2.70
N LEU A 129 12.93 -4.06 -2.26
CA LEU A 129 12.35 -5.23 -2.93
C LEU A 129 11.86 -4.93 -4.34
N ILE A 130 11.19 -3.80 -4.55
CA ILE A 130 10.69 -3.42 -5.89
C ILE A 130 11.84 -3.07 -6.84
N GLY A 131 12.94 -2.51 -6.34
CA GLY A 131 14.15 -2.25 -7.12
C GLY A 131 14.84 -3.53 -7.62
N ILE A 132 14.68 -4.66 -6.93
CA ILE A 132 15.26 -5.96 -7.30
C ILE A 132 14.28 -6.83 -8.09
N TYR A 133 13.03 -6.93 -7.63
CA TYR A 133 12.05 -7.90 -8.14
C TYR A 133 10.95 -7.27 -8.99
N GLY A 134 10.85 -5.96 -8.96
CA GLY A 134 9.78 -5.22 -9.66
C GLY A 134 8.45 -5.24 -8.92
N LEU A 135 7.40 -4.87 -9.63
CA LEU A 135 6.01 -4.83 -9.17
C LEU A 135 5.08 -5.54 -10.16
N ASP A 136 3.89 -5.90 -9.69
CA ASP A 136 2.78 -6.33 -10.52
C ASP A 136 1.49 -5.58 -10.13
N HIS A 137 0.54 -5.56 -11.05
CA HIS A 137 -0.75 -4.93 -10.85
C HIS A 137 -1.66 -5.81 -10.00
N TYR A 138 -2.44 -5.20 -9.10
CA TYR A 138 -3.34 -5.90 -8.18
C TYR A 138 -4.31 -6.86 -8.90
N ASP A 139 -4.94 -6.41 -9.99
CA ASP A 139 -5.92 -7.24 -10.71
C ASP A 139 -5.30 -8.43 -11.45
N ALA A 140 -3.97 -8.39 -11.70
CA ALA A 140 -3.24 -9.47 -12.36
C ALA A 140 -2.64 -10.45 -11.35
N PHE A 141 -2.31 -9.99 -10.16
CA PHE A 141 -1.67 -10.78 -9.13
C PHE A 141 -2.28 -10.49 -7.76
N HIS A 142 -3.38 -11.16 -7.46
CA HIS A 142 -4.08 -11.06 -6.18
C HIS A 142 -4.52 -12.46 -5.73
N THR A 143 -4.35 -12.75 -4.45
CA THR A 143 -4.83 -13.99 -3.85
C THR A 143 -6.20 -13.78 -3.22
N ASP A 144 -6.95 -14.87 -3.08
CA ASP A 144 -8.15 -14.86 -2.26
C ASP A 144 -7.81 -14.56 -0.79
N SER A 145 -8.72 -13.92 -0.08
CA SER A 145 -8.60 -13.59 1.36
C SER A 145 -8.40 -14.83 2.26
N THR A 146 -8.44 -16.03 1.69
CA THR A 146 -8.22 -17.31 2.40
C THR A 146 -6.77 -17.73 2.51
N THR A 147 -5.83 -17.03 1.84
CA THR A 147 -4.41 -17.37 1.91
C THR A 147 -3.84 -17.07 3.29
N ASP A 148 -3.45 -18.13 4.00
CA ASP A 148 -2.76 -18.00 5.29
C ASP A 148 -1.24 -17.93 5.06
N TYR A 149 -0.70 -16.72 5.03
CA TYR A 149 0.73 -16.47 4.82
C TYR A 149 1.62 -17.04 5.92
N HIS A 150 1.15 -17.16 7.15
CA HIS A 150 1.91 -17.80 8.23
C HIS A 150 2.10 -19.29 7.96
N VAL A 151 1.07 -19.94 7.40
CA VAL A 151 1.16 -21.36 6.97
C VAL A 151 2.11 -21.48 5.78
N VAL A 152 2.05 -20.59 4.80
CA VAL A 152 2.96 -20.58 3.65
C VAL A 152 4.40 -20.43 4.11
N CYS A 153 4.71 -19.42 4.91
CA CYS A 153 6.05 -19.16 5.45
C CYS A 153 6.60 -20.38 6.21
N ARG A 154 5.78 -21.00 7.06
CA ARG A 154 6.18 -22.21 7.79
C ARG A 154 6.50 -23.39 6.86
N LYS A 155 5.66 -23.66 5.87
CA LYS A 155 5.91 -24.72 4.86
C LYS A 155 7.21 -24.47 4.10
N VAL A 156 7.44 -23.24 3.67
CA VAL A 156 8.65 -22.83 2.96
C VAL A 156 9.88 -22.97 3.84
N GLN A 157 9.80 -22.54 5.10
CA GLN A 157 10.89 -22.66 6.07
C GLN A 157 11.29 -24.12 6.31
N GLU A 158 10.33 -25.00 6.50
CA GLU A 158 10.60 -26.46 6.65
C GLU A 158 11.22 -27.07 5.38
N MET A 159 10.72 -26.67 4.21
CA MET A 159 11.30 -27.09 2.94
C MET A 159 12.76 -26.63 2.77
N ALA A 160 13.06 -25.36 3.12
CA ALA A 160 14.41 -24.80 3.01
C ALA A 160 15.41 -25.47 3.97
N LYS A 161 14.97 -25.95 5.13
CA LYS A 161 15.79 -26.70 6.10
C LYS A 161 15.96 -28.18 5.72
N GLY A 162 15.16 -28.68 4.78
CA GLY A 162 15.19 -30.08 4.36
C GLY A 162 16.45 -30.46 3.59
N GLY A 163 16.63 -31.77 3.38
CA GLY A 163 17.79 -32.34 2.67
C GLY A 163 17.65 -32.38 1.14
N LEU A 164 17.06 -31.35 0.53
CA LEU A 164 16.88 -31.25 -0.92
C LEU A 164 18.16 -30.80 -1.62
N SER A 165 18.35 -31.17 -2.88
CA SER A 165 19.27 -30.47 -3.76
C SER A 165 18.71 -29.09 -4.14
N LEU A 166 19.55 -28.14 -4.55
CA LEU A 166 19.13 -26.80 -4.94
C LEU A 166 18.02 -26.85 -6.01
N ARG A 167 18.21 -27.63 -7.06
CA ARG A 167 17.22 -27.81 -8.13
C ARG A 167 15.88 -28.37 -7.64
N GLN A 168 15.92 -29.32 -6.69
CA GLN A 168 14.69 -29.86 -6.10
C GLN A 168 14.00 -28.83 -5.23
N PHE A 169 14.78 -28.05 -4.48
CA PHE A 169 14.28 -26.96 -3.66
C PHE A 169 13.58 -25.90 -4.52
N ASP A 170 14.26 -25.37 -5.55
CA ASP A 170 13.70 -24.35 -6.44
C ASP A 170 12.38 -24.79 -7.10
N ASN A 171 12.36 -26.03 -7.65
CA ASN A 171 11.16 -26.56 -8.28
C ASN A 171 9.99 -26.72 -7.29
N ARG A 172 10.26 -27.18 -6.07
CA ARG A 172 9.23 -27.35 -5.04
C ARG A 172 8.77 -26.04 -4.45
N LEU A 173 9.67 -25.08 -4.26
CA LEU A 173 9.34 -23.72 -3.81
C LEU A 173 8.41 -23.06 -4.81
N SER A 174 8.79 -23.05 -6.09
CA SER A 174 7.95 -22.46 -7.14
C SER A 174 6.57 -23.11 -7.19
N ALA A 175 6.50 -24.46 -7.20
CA ALA A 175 5.23 -25.17 -7.23
C ALA A 175 4.35 -24.94 -5.98
N LEU A 176 4.95 -24.75 -4.80
CA LEU A 176 4.24 -24.41 -3.58
C LEU A 176 3.66 -22.99 -3.66
N LEU A 177 4.47 -22.03 -4.08
CA LEU A 177 4.05 -20.62 -4.16
C LEU A 177 3.04 -20.41 -5.29
N ASP A 178 3.17 -21.11 -6.43
CA ASP A 178 2.20 -21.08 -7.52
C ASP A 178 0.81 -21.60 -7.08
N ARG A 179 0.80 -22.58 -6.21
CA ARG A 179 -0.44 -23.17 -5.68
C ARG A 179 -1.06 -22.35 -4.55
N ASP A 180 -0.23 -21.88 -3.61
CA ASP A 180 -0.70 -21.31 -2.34
C ASP A 180 -0.84 -19.76 -2.39
N ILE A 181 -0.15 -19.10 -3.33
CA ILE A 181 -0.26 -17.66 -3.58
C ILE A 181 -0.82 -17.42 -4.98
N HIS A 182 0.06 -17.35 -5.98
CA HIS A 182 -0.31 -17.17 -7.39
C HIS A 182 0.90 -17.40 -8.29
N THR A 183 0.68 -17.79 -9.57
CA THR A 183 1.77 -18.00 -10.53
C THR A 183 2.30 -16.65 -11.03
N CYS A 184 3.61 -16.42 -10.88
CA CYS A 184 4.25 -15.24 -11.44
C CYS A 184 4.37 -15.32 -12.96
N ILE A 185 3.79 -14.36 -13.66
CA ILE A 185 3.98 -14.15 -15.09
C ILE A 185 5.06 -13.06 -15.23
N PRO A 186 6.13 -13.27 -16.03
CA PRO A 186 7.22 -12.30 -16.14
C PRO A 186 6.86 -11.10 -17.03
N ARG A 187 5.59 -10.71 -17.08
CA ARG A 187 5.05 -9.62 -17.90
C ARG A 187 3.86 -8.98 -17.21
N VAL A 188 3.88 -7.66 -17.15
CA VAL A 188 2.79 -6.83 -16.63
C VAL A 188 2.11 -6.14 -17.80
N TYR A 189 0.79 -6.30 -17.91
CA TYR A 189 -0.01 -5.69 -18.98
C TYR A 189 -0.75 -4.49 -18.40
N MET A 190 -0.39 -3.29 -18.81
CA MET A 190 -0.99 -2.06 -18.29
C MET A 190 -1.17 -1.02 -19.40
N LEU A 191 -2.36 -0.39 -19.49
CA LEU A 191 -2.68 0.68 -20.42
C LEU A 191 -2.30 0.40 -21.89
N GLY A 192 -2.44 -0.86 -22.33
CA GLY A 192 -2.12 -1.28 -23.70
C GLY A 192 -0.63 -1.51 -23.99
N ALA A 193 0.22 -1.41 -22.98
CA ALA A 193 1.64 -1.74 -23.06
C ALA A 193 1.98 -3.01 -22.27
N VAL A 194 3.14 -3.58 -22.55
CA VAL A 194 3.67 -4.77 -21.86
C VAL A 194 5.00 -4.41 -21.24
N TYR A 195 5.12 -4.63 -19.94
CA TYR A 195 6.31 -4.34 -19.15
C TYR A 195 6.87 -5.64 -18.58
N THR A 196 8.15 -5.67 -18.29
CA THR A 196 8.67 -6.56 -17.23
C THR A 196 8.27 -6.01 -15.87
N PRO A 197 8.22 -6.82 -14.80
CA PRO A 197 7.94 -6.32 -13.45
C PRO A 197 8.87 -5.17 -13.00
N LEU A 198 10.15 -5.19 -13.42
CA LEU A 198 11.11 -4.13 -13.12
C LEU A 198 10.80 -2.84 -13.88
N GLU A 199 10.50 -2.91 -15.19
CA GLU A 199 10.10 -1.75 -15.96
C GLU A 199 8.81 -1.13 -15.41
N PHE A 200 7.86 -1.96 -14.98
CA PHE A 200 6.64 -1.48 -14.34
C PHE A 200 6.95 -0.79 -13.01
N ALA A 201 7.80 -1.37 -12.16
CA ALA A 201 8.23 -0.74 -10.91
C ALA A 201 8.90 0.62 -11.13
N HIS A 202 9.79 0.75 -12.12
CA HIS A 202 10.44 2.02 -12.47
C HIS A 202 9.47 3.06 -13.03
N SER A 203 8.34 2.65 -13.61
CA SER A 203 7.28 3.58 -14.02
C SER A 203 6.43 4.07 -12.85
N VAL A 204 6.42 3.33 -11.73
CA VAL A 204 5.62 3.62 -10.53
C VAL A 204 6.45 4.37 -9.48
N CYS A 205 7.71 4.02 -9.31
CA CYS A 205 8.58 4.60 -8.28
C CYS A 205 9.96 4.90 -8.89
N ARG A 206 10.38 6.14 -8.79
CA ARG A 206 11.69 6.59 -9.27
C ARG A 206 12.74 6.40 -8.19
N ASP A 207 13.99 6.30 -8.62
CA ASP A 207 15.12 6.28 -7.70
C ASP A 207 15.13 7.54 -6.83
N ASN A 208 15.31 7.36 -5.52
CA ASN A 208 15.36 8.43 -4.52
C ASN A 208 14.09 9.30 -4.41
N GLU A 209 12.94 8.81 -4.86
CA GLU A 209 11.66 9.50 -4.75
C GLU A 209 11.19 9.61 -3.29
N TYR A 210 11.54 8.63 -2.47
CA TYR A 210 11.16 8.55 -1.06
C TYR A 210 12.39 8.52 -0.15
N GLN A 211 12.25 9.09 1.05
CA GLN A 211 13.23 9.04 2.13
C GLN A 211 12.57 8.62 3.44
N ALA A 212 13.27 7.78 4.19
CA ALA A 212 12.86 7.36 5.51
C ALA A 212 13.41 8.30 6.59
N PHE A 213 12.54 8.67 7.55
CA PHE A 213 12.87 9.52 8.68
C PHE A 213 12.47 8.86 10.00
N THR A 214 13.22 9.15 11.04
CA THR A 214 12.94 8.76 12.41
C THR A 214 13.29 9.89 13.37
N SER A 215 13.00 9.72 14.67
CA SER A 215 13.24 10.76 15.67
C SER A 215 13.63 10.15 17.01
N PHE A 216 14.93 9.88 17.24
CA PHE A 216 15.42 9.33 18.49
C PHE A 216 16.70 10.05 18.95
N THR A 217 16.83 10.25 20.28
CA THR A 217 17.92 11.06 20.86
C THR A 217 19.22 10.28 21.09
N HIS A 218 19.20 8.96 21.02
CA HIS A 218 20.40 8.12 21.17
C HIS A 218 21.37 8.20 19.96
N HIS A 219 20.93 8.82 18.84
CA HIS A 219 21.76 9.18 17.72
C HIS A 219 21.66 10.67 17.41
N PRO A 220 22.70 11.31 16.82
CA PRO A 220 22.67 12.73 16.47
C PRO A 220 21.56 13.05 15.47
N PHE A 221 20.83 14.14 15.69
CA PHE A 221 19.92 14.68 14.69
C PHE A 221 20.65 15.24 13.47
N GLY A 222 19.99 15.19 12.31
CA GLY A 222 20.55 15.63 11.03
C GLY A 222 21.46 14.63 10.36
N GLN A 223 21.55 13.40 10.89
CA GLN A 223 22.36 12.32 10.33
C GLN A 223 21.55 11.03 10.17
N PRO A 224 21.84 10.22 9.12
CA PRO A 224 21.22 8.93 8.98
C PRO A 224 21.87 7.90 9.92
N PHE A 225 21.07 6.97 10.43
CA PHE A 225 21.56 5.78 11.13
C PHE A 225 20.67 4.57 10.83
N ILE A 226 21.20 3.36 11.06
CA ILE A 226 20.44 2.13 10.91
C ILE A 226 19.57 1.96 12.16
N LEU A 227 18.25 2.04 11.99
CA LEU A 227 17.31 1.93 13.10
C LEU A 227 17.34 0.53 13.71
N GLU A 228 17.52 0.46 15.02
CA GLU A 228 17.73 -0.76 15.79
C GLU A 228 16.40 -1.43 16.18
N VAL A 229 15.59 -1.79 15.19
CA VAL A 229 14.36 -2.57 15.37
C VAL A 229 14.47 -3.92 14.64
N PRO A 230 13.83 -4.99 15.18
CA PRO A 230 13.98 -6.34 14.63
C PRO A 230 13.53 -6.47 13.18
N ASP A 231 12.55 -5.67 12.75
CA ASP A 231 11.96 -5.74 11.42
C ASP A 231 12.75 -4.96 10.37
N ASN A 232 13.77 -4.17 10.75
CA ASN A 232 14.73 -3.54 9.83
C ASN A 232 15.75 -4.57 9.28
N ARG A 233 15.26 -5.51 8.48
CA ARG A 233 16.01 -6.69 8.03
C ARG A 233 17.07 -6.40 6.98
N PHE A 234 16.93 -5.30 6.24
CA PHE A 234 17.90 -4.86 5.24
C PHE A 234 18.90 -3.84 5.78
N SER A 235 18.81 -3.51 7.07
CA SER A 235 19.64 -2.48 7.71
C SER A 235 19.49 -1.13 7.01
N ASP A 236 18.23 -0.78 6.68
CA ASP A 236 17.91 0.49 6.08
C ASP A 236 18.26 1.64 7.02
N ALA A 237 18.78 2.71 6.44
CA ALA A 237 19.14 3.91 7.17
C ALA A 237 18.00 4.93 7.16
N PHE A 238 17.77 5.55 8.31
CA PHE A 238 16.73 6.55 8.53
C PHE A 238 17.38 7.90 8.87
N MET A 239 16.94 8.97 8.21
CA MET A 239 17.36 10.32 8.58
C MET A 239 16.75 10.68 9.94
N ASN A 240 17.62 10.92 10.92
CA ASN A 240 17.20 11.27 12.28
C ASN A 240 16.90 12.77 12.39
N VAL A 241 15.71 13.14 12.78
CA VAL A 241 15.26 14.52 12.93
C VAL A 241 14.53 14.73 14.26
N PRO A 242 14.50 15.95 14.84
CA PRO A 242 13.65 16.22 16.00
C PRO A 242 12.19 15.92 15.69
N ILE A 243 11.41 15.49 16.71
CA ILE A 243 10.02 15.06 16.50
C ILE A 243 9.12 16.16 15.90
N ASP A 244 9.30 17.40 16.27
CA ASP A 244 8.56 18.51 15.67
C ASP A 244 8.92 18.76 14.20
N SER A 245 10.18 18.48 13.83
CA SER A 245 10.62 18.50 12.43
C SER A 245 9.99 17.35 11.65
N LEU A 246 9.89 16.15 12.24
CA LEU A 246 9.23 15.00 11.63
C LEU A 246 7.76 15.29 11.36
N VAL A 247 7.02 15.84 12.33
CA VAL A 247 5.63 16.28 12.15
C VAL A 247 5.52 17.37 11.07
N SER A 248 6.46 18.30 11.03
CA SER A 248 6.50 19.34 9.99
C SER A 248 6.72 18.76 8.58
N ILE A 249 7.52 17.69 8.46
CA ILE A 249 7.69 16.95 7.20
C ILE A 249 6.36 16.34 6.77
N ILE A 250 5.63 15.69 7.67
CA ILE A 250 4.30 15.12 7.36
C ILE A 250 3.36 16.21 6.87
N VAL A 251 3.19 17.28 7.65
CA VAL A 251 2.25 18.39 7.33
C VAL A 251 2.60 19.03 5.99
N ARG A 252 3.88 19.28 5.74
CA ARG A 252 4.36 19.85 4.47
C ARG A 252 4.05 18.93 3.29
N ASN A 253 4.36 17.64 3.39
CA ASN A 253 4.06 16.67 2.35
C ASN A 253 2.56 16.66 2.01
N ILE A 254 1.69 16.51 2.99
CA ILE A 254 0.24 16.47 2.79
C ILE A 254 -0.29 17.76 2.14
N ARG A 255 0.21 18.93 2.55
CA ARG A 255 -0.19 20.22 1.96
C ARG A 255 0.25 20.38 0.51
N HIS A 256 1.30 19.71 0.08
CA HIS A 256 1.78 19.72 -1.30
C HIS A 256 1.22 18.56 -2.14
N GLY A 257 0.35 17.73 -1.57
CA GLY A 257 -0.32 16.65 -2.29
C GLY A 257 0.40 15.30 -2.23
N HIS A 258 1.43 15.18 -1.38
CA HIS A 258 2.20 13.95 -1.21
C HIS A 258 1.75 13.21 0.05
N PRO A 259 1.31 11.94 -0.05
CA PRO A 259 0.99 11.11 1.11
C PRO A 259 2.27 10.72 1.85
N VAL A 260 2.11 10.24 3.09
CA VAL A 260 3.24 9.80 3.92
C VAL A 260 2.94 8.42 4.48
N CYS A 261 3.85 7.46 4.28
CA CYS A 261 3.78 6.19 4.97
C CYS A 261 4.26 6.38 6.41
N TRP A 262 3.43 5.99 7.37
CA TRP A 262 3.70 6.09 8.81
C TRP A 262 3.80 4.69 9.41
N GLU A 263 4.75 4.50 10.29
CA GLU A 263 4.96 3.28 11.06
C GLU A 263 5.12 3.63 12.53
N GLY A 264 4.39 2.93 13.39
CA GLY A 264 4.42 3.19 14.81
C GLY A 264 3.67 2.17 15.63
N ASP A 265 3.62 2.44 16.92
CA ASP A 265 2.94 1.61 17.91
C ASP A 265 1.44 1.91 17.92
N ILE A 266 0.65 0.85 17.92
CA ILE A 266 -0.82 0.90 17.98
C ILE A 266 -1.37 0.10 19.17
N SER A 267 -0.51 -0.33 20.08
CA SER A 267 -0.89 -1.14 21.25
C SER A 267 -1.57 -0.31 22.35
N GLU A 268 -1.60 1.01 22.21
CA GLU A 268 -2.23 1.91 23.17
C GLU A 268 -3.75 1.72 23.29
N PRO A 269 -4.33 1.78 24.49
CA PRO A 269 -5.79 1.69 24.68
C PRO A 269 -6.56 2.75 23.88
N GLY A 270 -5.95 3.92 23.65
CA GLY A 270 -6.54 5.00 22.87
C GLY A 270 -6.53 4.79 21.37
N PHE A 271 -5.88 3.73 20.83
CA PHE A 271 -5.98 3.34 19.44
C PHE A 271 -7.22 2.46 19.23
N ALA A 272 -8.28 3.04 18.70
CA ALA A 272 -9.57 2.37 18.56
C ALA A 272 -10.03 2.34 17.10
N PHE A 273 -9.63 1.32 16.32
CA PHE A 273 -10.03 1.16 14.91
C PHE A 273 -11.53 1.15 14.74
N GLN A 274 -12.27 0.46 15.62
CA GLN A 274 -13.73 0.35 15.54
C GLN A 274 -14.44 1.69 15.73
N SER A 275 -13.83 2.66 16.41
CA SER A 275 -14.33 4.03 16.50
C SER A 275 -13.72 4.96 15.44
N GLY A 276 -12.68 4.51 14.75
CA GLY A 276 -11.92 5.26 13.75
C GLY A 276 -11.10 6.42 14.33
N VAL A 277 -10.68 6.32 15.60
CA VAL A 277 -9.96 7.40 16.29
C VAL A 277 -8.80 6.83 17.11
N ALA A 278 -7.68 7.57 17.11
CA ALA A 278 -6.58 7.31 18.02
C ALA A 278 -6.14 8.60 18.73
N THR A 279 -6.11 8.53 20.07
CA THR A 279 -5.67 9.61 20.97
C THR A 279 -4.88 9.03 22.13
N LEU A 280 -4.05 9.84 22.76
CA LEU A 280 -3.48 9.51 24.07
C LEU A 280 -4.38 10.02 25.18
N ASP A 281 -4.55 9.24 26.22
CA ASP A 281 -5.40 9.61 27.37
C ASP A 281 -4.75 10.70 28.24
N ASP A 282 -3.42 10.65 28.37
CA ASP A 282 -2.64 11.62 29.15
C ASP A 282 -1.69 12.39 28.24
N ASN A 283 -1.69 13.71 28.39
CA ASN A 283 -0.67 14.55 27.78
C ASN A 283 0.63 14.32 28.57
N PRO A 284 1.71 13.81 27.98
CA PRO A 284 2.97 13.63 28.70
C PRO A 284 3.39 14.97 29.29
N GLY A 285 3.46 15.03 30.63
CA GLY A 285 3.73 16.28 31.35
C GLY A 285 5.18 16.78 31.25
N GLY A 286 5.96 16.26 30.29
CA GLY A 286 7.37 16.52 30.04
C GLY A 286 7.69 16.86 28.59
N ASP A 287 8.97 16.82 28.25
CA ASP A 287 9.43 16.93 26.85
C ASP A 287 9.04 15.67 26.09
N VAL A 288 8.23 15.83 25.05
CA VAL A 288 7.74 14.73 24.21
C VAL A 288 8.91 13.96 23.56
N GLN A 289 10.01 14.66 23.20
CA GLN A 289 11.18 14.02 22.60
C GLN A 289 11.88 13.07 23.57
N ASP A 290 11.99 13.46 24.83
CA ASP A 290 12.61 12.64 25.87
C ASP A 290 11.67 11.48 26.30
N GLU A 291 10.36 11.74 26.35
CA GLU A 291 9.38 10.71 26.73
C GLU A 291 9.34 9.58 25.68
N ARG A 292 9.21 9.93 24.40
CA ARG A 292 9.21 8.94 23.32
C ARG A 292 10.50 8.12 23.25
N GLN A 293 11.67 8.74 23.57
CA GLN A 293 12.93 8.02 23.67
C GLN A 293 12.89 6.97 24.81
N ARG A 294 12.39 7.35 25.97
CA ARG A 294 12.25 6.42 27.10
C ARG A 294 11.29 5.28 26.82
N GLU A 295 10.18 5.56 26.15
CA GLU A 295 9.23 4.52 25.78
C GLU A 295 9.83 3.53 24.76
N PHE A 296 10.57 4.01 23.78
CA PHE A 296 11.29 3.16 22.83
C PHE A 296 12.33 2.27 23.52
N GLU A 297 13.17 2.85 24.38
CA GLU A 297 14.20 2.11 25.13
C GLU A 297 13.62 1.07 26.11
N ASN A 298 12.43 1.32 26.62
CA ASN A 298 11.71 0.41 27.53
C ASN A 298 10.75 -0.53 26.81
N HIS A 299 10.74 -0.56 25.47
CA HIS A 299 9.84 -1.36 24.64
C HIS A 299 8.35 -1.11 24.94
N LEU A 300 7.99 0.11 25.32
CA LEU A 300 6.62 0.61 25.46
C LEU A 300 6.10 1.23 24.16
N THR A 301 7.00 1.56 23.25
CA THR A 301 6.71 1.95 21.86
C THR A 301 7.49 1.02 20.94
N THR A 302 6.78 0.27 20.09
CA THR A 302 7.34 -0.76 19.22
C THR A 302 6.88 -0.57 17.76
N ASP A 303 7.52 -1.28 16.83
CA ASP A 303 7.21 -1.27 15.40
C ASP A 303 6.03 -2.21 15.07
N ASP A 304 4.80 -1.82 15.46
CA ASP A 304 3.65 -2.71 15.41
C ASP A 304 2.89 -2.66 14.09
N HIS A 305 2.73 -1.46 13.49
CA HIS A 305 1.83 -1.28 12.37
C HIS A 305 2.22 -0.12 11.46
N CYS A 306 1.91 -0.30 10.16
CA CYS A 306 2.10 0.72 9.15
C CYS A 306 0.77 1.15 8.53
N MET A 307 0.60 2.45 8.31
CA MET A 307 -0.57 3.07 7.68
C MET A 307 -0.17 4.24 6.78
N GLU A 308 -1.09 4.69 5.94
CA GLU A 308 -0.88 5.82 5.02
C GLU A 308 -1.53 7.09 5.57
N ILE A 309 -0.75 8.16 5.83
CA ILE A 309 -1.29 9.49 6.16
C ILE A 309 -1.70 10.16 4.85
N VAL A 310 -2.98 10.57 4.76
CA VAL A 310 -3.59 11.13 3.56
C VAL A 310 -4.28 12.47 3.76
N GLY A 311 -4.25 13.00 4.98
CA GLY A 311 -4.90 14.29 5.20
C GLY A 311 -4.64 14.92 6.55
N LEU A 312 -5.14 16.16 6.68
CA LEU A 312 -5.10 16.97 7.88
C LEU A 312 -6.53 17.32 8.29
N ALA A 313 -6.80 17.29 9.58
CA ALA A 313 -8.08 17.62 10.17
C ALA A 313 -7.91 18.26 11.55
N HIS A 314 -8.99 18.79 12.11
CA HIS A 314 -9.07 19.20 13.51
C HIS A 314 -10.42 18.80 14.11
N ASP A 315 -10.45 18.63 15.43
CA ASP A 315 -11.68 18.39 16.16
C ASP A 315 -12.44 19.71 16.45
N SER A 316 -13.61 19.61 17.11
CA SER A 316 -14.43 20.77 17.49
C SER A 316 -13.76 21.74 18.46
N LYS A 317 -12.65 21.34 19.11
CA LYS A 317 -11.85 22.19 20.00
C LYS A 317 -10.63 22.79 19.30
N GLY A 318 -10.44 22.49 18.00
CA GLY A 318 -9.29 22.93 17.21
C GLY A 318 -8.04 22.07 17.42
N GLN A 319 -8.13 20.91 18.09
CA GLN A 319 -7.00 19.99 18.23
C GLN A 319 -6.69 19.34 16.87
N PRO A 320 -5.40 19.31 16.45
CA PRO A 320 -5.02 18.81 15.15
C PRO A 320 -4.98 17.28 15.10
N PHE A 321 -5.45 16.72 13.98
CA PHE A 321 -5.45 15.31 13.67
C PHE A 321 -4.89 15.06 12.27
N PHE A 322 -4.31 13.88 12.08
CA PHE A 322 -4.04 13.31 10.77
C PHE A 322 -5.19 12.40 10.34
N ILE A 323 -5.51 12.42 9.06
CA ILE A 323 -6.40 11.43 8.43
C ILE A 323 -5.50 10.33 7.91
N ILE A 324 -5.71 9.11 8.41
CA ILE A 324 -4.87 7.96 8.11
C ILE A 324 -5.71 6.85 7.48
N LYS A 325 -5.25 6.28 6.37
CA LYS A 325 -5.84 5.14 5.70
C LYS A 325 -5.19 3.86 6.21
N ASN A 326 -5.99 2.97 6.79
CA ASN A 326 -5.56 1.67 7.29
C ASN A 326 -5.74 0.58 6.22
N SER A 327 -5.22 -0.62 6.48
CA SER A 327 -5.32 -1.82 5.64
C SER A 327 -6.09 -2.97 6.31
N TRP A 328 -7.15 -2.64 7.07
CA TRP A 328 -8.00 -3.60 7.78
C TRP A 328 -9.44 -3.61 7.26
N GLY A 329 -9.62 -3.39 5.94
CA GLY A 329 -10.94 -3.28 5.35
C GLY A 329 -11.68 -2.01 5.78
N THR A 330 -12.99 -1.99 5.53
CA THR A 330 -13.81 -0.78 5.65
C THR A 330 -14.80 -0.81 6.82
N ASP A 331 -14.66 -1.78 7.74
CA ASP A 331 -15.63 -2.00 8.82
C ASP A 331 -15.35 -1.11 10.04
N ASN A 332 -15.40 0.22 9.81
CA ASN A 332 -15.41 1.24 10.84
C ASN A 332 -16.23 2.46 10.36
N PRO A 333 -16.57 3.43 11.23
CA PRO A 333 -17.40 4.59 10.88
C PRO A 333 -16.85 5.45 9.73
N TYR A 334 -15.57 5.38 9.46
CA TYR A 334 -14.88 6.17 8.43
C TYR A 334 -14.38 5.31 7.26
N HIS A 335 -15.00 4.13 7.04
CA HIS A 335 -14.71 3.25 5.89
C HIS A 335 -13.22 2.86 5.74
N GLY A 336 -12.60 2.49 6.87
CA GLY A 336 -11.20 2.08 6.92
C GLY A 336 -10.20 3.22 7.15
N PHE A 337 -10.68 4.47 7.21
CA PHE A 337 -9.85 5.60 7.64
C PHE A 337 -9.97 5.84 9.15
N MET A 338 -8.98 6.54 9.70
CA MET A 338 -8.92 6.92 11.10
C MET A 338 -8.49 8.37 11.25
N TYR A 339 -8.93 9.01 12.33
CA TYR A 339 -8.43 10.30 12.80
C TYR A 339 -7.47 10.04 13.96
N VAL A 340 -6.20 10.32 13.74
CA VAL A 340 -5.14 10.08 14.72
C VAL A 340 -4.59 11.43 15.18
N SER A 341 -4.62 11.71 16.49
CA SER A 341 -4.15 12.99 17.00
C SER A 341 -2.65 13.18 16.70
N VAL A 342 -2.25 14.45 16.49
CA VAL A 342 -0.84 14.78 16.27
C VAL A 342 0.01 14.37 17.46
N ASP A 343 -0.52 14.45 18.68
CA ASP A 343 0.18 14.03 19.89
C ASP A 343 0.42 12.50 19.92
N TYR A 344 -0.57 11.70 19.42
CA TYR A 344 -0.39 10.27 19.24
C TYR A 344 0.77 9.97 18.28
N VAL A 345 0.76 10.63 17.12
CA VAL A 345 1.83 10.47 16.13
C VAL A 345 3.19 10.91 16.70
N LYS A 346 3.26 12.01 17.43
CA LYS A 346 4.50 12.43 18.10
C LYS A 346 5.06 11.37 19.03
N MET A 347 4.21 10.77 19.84
CA MET A 347 4.66 9.79 20.84
C MET A 347 4.98 8.42 20.25
N LYS A 348 4.14 7.92 19.34
CA LYS A 348 4.13 6.52 18.92
C LYS A 348 4.77 6.25 17.55
N THR A 349 5.33 7.27 16.88
CA THR A 349 6.03 7.06 15.60
C THR A 349 7.36 6.34 15.81
N ILE A 350 7.57 5.25 15.10
CA ILE A 350 8.88 4.62 14.90
C ILE A 350 9.58 5.28 13.71
N CYS A 351 8.92 5.34 12.56
CA CYS A 351 9.45 6.02 11.38
C CYS A 351 8.33 6.52 10.46
N ILE A 352 8.73 7.33 9.49
CA ILE A 352 7.92 7.69 8.32
C ILE A 352 8.74 7.50 7.05
N VAL A 353 8.04 7.27 5.94
CA VAL A 353 8.61 7.36 4.59
C VAL A 353 7.83 8.44 3.84
N ALA A 354 8.55 9.45 3.36
CA ALA A 354 7.98 10.65 2.75
C ALA A 354 8.66 10.97 1.41
N HIS A 355 7.94 11.66 0.53
CA HIS A 355 8.44 12.09 -0.77
C HIS A 355 9.55 13.14 -0.60
N THR A 356 10.61 13.07 -1.43
CA THR A 356 11.80 13.94 -1.33
C THR A 356 11.69 15.25 -2.11
N GLY A 357 10.72 15.40 -2.97
CA GLY A 357 10.59 16.50 -3.93
C GLY A 357 10.09 17.83 -3.37
N LEU A 358 10.33 18.14 -2.06
CA LEU A 358 9.87 19.35 -1.40
C LEU A 358 11.01 20.25 -0.94
#